data_d83a44c55846c7dbe1bc3b54d813579c
#
_entry.id   d83a44c55846c7dbe1bc3b54d813579c
#
_cell.length_a   1.000
_cell.length_b   1.000
_cell.length_c   1.000
_cell.angle_alpha   90.00
_cell.angle_beta   90.00
_cell.angle_gamma   90.00
#
_symmetry.space_group_name_H-M   'P 1'
#
loop_
_entity.id
_entity.type
_entity.pdbx_description
1 polymer ?
#
loop_
_entity_poly.entity_id
_entity_poly.type
_entity_poly.pdbx_seq_one_letter_code
_entity_poly.pdbx_strand_id
1 'polypeptide(L)'
;MPSYLSFARFYDGLMQDACYEKRCDYILKLAESFGHDMGITLDLACGTGTLTRLLKKRGVDVFGIDYSMEMLSEAMQSASEEGLDILFLRQKMQSIDLYGTINTCVCTLDSINHLTKIEDVAKTFDRVGLFMD
;
A
#
# COMPACT_ATOMS: atom_id res chain seq x y z
N MET A 1 -13.80 5.55 13.18
CA MET A 1 -14.21 4.39 13.94
C MET A 1 -13.15 3.98 14.93
N PRO A 2 -13.44 4.05 16.25
CA PRO A 2 -12.42 3.76 17.27
C PRO A 2 -11.84 2.34 17.15
N SER A 3 -12.66 1.39 16.73
CA SER A 3 -12.21 0.02 16.53
C SER A 3 -11.18 -0.11 15.41
N TYR A 4 -11.26 0.74 14.40
CA TYR A 4 -10.30 0.71 13.30
C TYR A 4 -8.92 1.20 13.73
N LEU A 5 -8.88 2.27 14.52
CA LEU A 5 -7.62 2.77 15.08
C LEU A 5 -6.97 1.75 16.01
N SER A 6 -7.78 1.15 16.89
CA SER A 6 -7.30 0.09 17.78
C SER A 6 -6.79 -1.12 17.01
N PHE A 7 -7.50 -1.49 15.93
CA PHE A 7 -7.09 -2.58 15.06
C PHE A 7 -5.76 -2.28 14.36
N ALA A 8 -5.56 -1.05 13.92
CA ALA A 8 -4.32 -0.68 13.26
C ALA A 8 -3.11 -0.89 14.17
N ARG A 9 -3.20 -0.45 15.41
CA ARG A 9 -2.12 -0.64 16.39
C ARG A 9 -1.89 -2.11 16.70
N PHE A 10 -2.98 -2.85 16.88
CA PHE A 10 -2.93 -4.27 17.17
C PHE A 10 -2.32 -5.05 16.01
N TYR A 11 -2.72 -4.71 14.78
CA TYR A 11 -2.21 -5.34 13.56
C TYR A 11 -0.70 -5.15 13.44
N ASP A 12 -0.21 -3.93 13.63
CA ASP A 12 1.23 -3.66 13.59
C ASP A 12 1.99 -4.40 14.69
N GLY A 13 1.38 -4.57 15.86
CA GLY A 13 1.98 -5.35 16.94
C GLY A 13 2.07 -6.83 16.62
N LEU A 14 1.10 -7.37 15.88
CA LEU A 14 1.09 -8.76 15.46
C LEU A 14 1.98 -9.02 14.24
N MET A 15 2.01 -8.06 13.30
CA MET A 15 2.79 -8.17 12.08
C MET A 15 4.16 -7.57 12.34
N GLN A 16 5.06 -8.38 12.85
CA GLN A 16 6.41 -7.96 13.18
C GLN A 16 7.19 -7.61 11.92
N ASP A 17 8.20 -6.76 12.09
CA ASP A 17 9.05 -6.27 11.00
C ASP A 17 9.57 -7.40 10.11
N ALA A 18 9.92 -8.54 10.70
CA ALA A 18 10.41 -9.70 9.96
C ALA A 18 9.41 -10.22 8.92
N CYS A 19 8.11 -10.17 9.23
CA CYS A 19 7.06 -10.60 8.31
C CYS A 19 6.93 -9.64 7.13
N TYR A 20 7.00 -8.35 7.40
CA TYR A 20 6.94 -7.33 6.35
C TYR A 20 8.20 -7.37 5.47
N GLU A 21 9.35 -7.60 6.07
CA GLU A 21 10.60 -7.73 5.32
C GLU A 21 10.54 -8.92 4.37
N LYS A 22 10.02 -10.06 4.82
CA LYS A 22 9.84 -11.23 3.98
C LYS A 22 8.87 -10.97 2.84
N ARG A 23 7.78 -10.24 3.10
CA ARG A 23 6.83 -9.85 2.06
C ARG A 23 7.49 -8.95 1.03
N CYS A 24 8.26 -7.98 1.49
CA CYS A 24 8.98 -7.07 0.62
C CYS A 24 9.95 -7.86 -0.28
N ASP A 25 10.74 -8.74 0.31
CA ASP A 25 11.65 -9.61 -0.43
C ASP A 25 10.93 -10.45 -1.46
N TYR A 26 9.79 -11.03 -1.09
CA TYR A 26 9.00 -11.86 -1.98
C TYR A 26 8.48 -11.08 -3.18
N ILE A 27 7.94 -9.88 -2.93
CA ILE A 27 7.43 -9.01 -3.99
C ILE A 27 8.53 -8.68 -4.99
N LEU A 28 9.70 -8.30 -4.50
CA LEU A 28 10.82 -7.91 -5.36
C LEU A 28 11.38 -9.11 -6.13
N LYS A 29 11.47 -10.26 -5.50
CA LYS A 29 11.91 -11.48 -6.18
C LYS A 29 10.91 -11.92 -7.24
N LEU A 30 9.62 -11.79 -6.95
CA LEU A 30 8.58 -12.14 -7.91
C LEU A 30 8.66 -11.25 -9.13
N ALA A 31 8.81 -9.94 -8.94
CA ALA A 31 8.96 -9.01 -10.04
C ALA A 31 10.20 -9.35 -10.88
N GLU A 32 11.31 -9.62 -10.22
CA GLU A 32 12.55 -10.00 -10.90
C GLU A 32 12.38 -11.28 -11.73
N SER A 33 11.71 -12.29 -11.17
CA SER A 33 11.52 -13.56 -11.86
C SER A 33 10.65 -13.43 -13.11
N PHE A 34 9.78 -12.43 -13.16
CA PHE A 34 8.98 -12.14 -14.35
C PHE A 34 9.62 -11.07 -15.26
N GLY A 35 10.82 -10.63 -14.94
CA GLY A 35 11.47 -9.57 -15.71
C GLY A 35 10.73 -8.23 -15.62
N HIS A 36 10.00 -8.00 -14.55
CA HIS A 36 9.19 -6.80 -14.36
C HIS A 36 9.95 -5.74 -13.56
N ASP A 37 10.13 -4.57 -14.16
CA ASP A 37 10.66 -3.40 -13.45
C ASP A 37 9.54 -2.80 -12.62
N MET A 38 9.76 -2.65 -11.31
CA MET A 38 8.75 -2.08 -10.42
C MET A 38 8.29 -0.70 -10.87
N GLY A 39 9.20 0.15 -11.33
CA GLY A 39 8.84 1.50 -11.78
C GLY A 39 8.11 2.28 -10.70
N ILE A 40 7.14 3.09 -11.12
CA ILE A 40 6.27 3.82 -10.18
C ILE A 40 5.28 2.81 -9.58
N THR A 41 5.37 2.63 -8.28
CA THR A 41 4.63 1.60 -7.57
C THR A 41 3.60 2.21 -6.62
N LEU A 42 2.37 1.72 -6.71
CA LEU A 42 1.30 2.06 -5.77
C LEU A 42 1.16 0.95 -4.75
N ASP A 43 1.24 1.32 -3.47
CA ASP A 43 0.86 0.44 -2.36
C ASP A 43 -0.58 0.76 -2.00
N LEU A 44 -1.51 -0.01 -2.56
CA LEU A 44 -2.94 0.21 -2.42
C LEU A 44 -3.42 -0.33 -1.08
N ALA A 45 -4.15 0.51 -0.33
CA ALA A 45 -4.56 0.22 1.04
C ALA A 45 -3.33 -0.03 1.93
N CYS A 46 -2.44 0.97 1.93
CA CYS A 46 -1.11 0.85 2.55
C CYS A 46 -1.13 0.76 4.08
N GLY A 47 -2.26 1.10 4.72
CA GLY A 47 -2.37 1.07 6.16
C GLY A 47 -1.37 2.01 6.83
N THR A 48 -0.63 1.50 7.81
CA THR A 48 0.37 2.27 8.55
C THR A 48 1.68 2.45 7.77
N GLY A 49 1.74 1.97 6.54
CA GLY A 49 2.85 2.23 5.63
C GLY A 49 4.11 1.41 5.88
N THR A 50 4.04 0.33 6.64
CA THR A 50 5.22 -0.48 6.93
C THR A 50 5.83 -1.06 5.66
N LEU A 51 5.01 -1.67 4.81
CA LEU A 51 5.50 -2.19 3.53
C LEU A 51 5.95 -1.06 2.61
N THR A 52 5.21 0.04 2.58
CA THR A 52 5.56 1.21 1.77
C THR A 52 6.96 1.71 2.11
N ARG A 53 7.25 1.85 3.40
CA ARG A 53 8.57 2.31 3.86
C ARG A 53 9.67 1.32 3.49
N LEU A 54 9.42 0.01 3.64
CA LEU A 54 10.40 -1.01 3.26
C LEU A 54 10.71 -0.98 1.77
N LEU A 55 9.68 -0.86 0.94
CA LEU A 55 9.87 -0.74 -0.51
C LEU A 55 10.70 0.50 -0.84
N LYS A 56 10.40 1.63 -0.18
CA LYS A 56 11.16 2.86 -0.40
C LYS A 56 12.62 2.68 -0.03
N LYS A 57 12.91 2.02 1.09
CA LYS A 57 14.27 1.74 1.52
C LYS A 57 15.03 0.85 0.54
N ARG A 58 14.31 0.01 -0.20
CA ARG A 58 14.89 -0.86 -1.24
C ARG A 58 15.03 -0.15 -2.59
N GLY A 59 14.79 1.14 -2.65
CA GLY A 59 14.96 1.92 -3.87
C GLY A 59 13.76 1.94 -4.80
N VAL A 60 12.60 1.46 -4.36
CA VAL A 60 11.38 1.49 -5.17
C VAL A 60 10.74 2.88 -5.09
N ASP A 61 10.32 3.41 -6.23
CA ASP A 61 9.57 4.67 -6.30
C ASP A 61 8.10 4.37 -5.95
N VAL A 62 7.79 4.40 -4.66
CA VAL A 62 6.51 3.93 -4.13
C VAL A 62 5.75 5.06 -3.45
N PHE A 63 4.44 5.06 -3.62
CA PHE A 63 3.53 5.91 -2.84
C PHE A 63 2.37 5.06 -2.33
N GLY A 64 1.70 5.56 -1.29
CA GLY A 64 0.65 4.79 -0.63
C GLY A 64 -0.70 5.47 -0.70
N ILE A 65 -1.74 4.66 -0.79
CA ILE A 65 -3.13 5.13 -0.72
C ILE A 65 -3.86 4.32 0.35
N ASP A 66 -4.59 5.01 1.21
CA ASP A 66 -5.49 4.41 2.16
C ASP A 66 -6.66 5.37 2.40
N TYR A 67 -7.79 4.87 2.87
CA TYR A 67 -8.91 5.73 3.19
C TYR A 67 -8.95 6.14 4.65
N SER A 68 -8.27 5.43 5.53
CA SER A 68 -8.23 5.72 6.95
C SER A 68 -7.25 6.85 7.26
N MET A 69 -7.75 7.96 7.78
CA MET A 69 -6.90 9.06 8.22
C MET A 69 -5.95 8.64 9.34
N GLU A 70 -6.42 7.78 10.24
CA GLU A 70 -5.62 7.29 11.36
C GLU A 70 -4.42 6.49 10.85
N MET A 71 -4.65 5.61 9.89
CA MET A 71 -3.59 4.83 9.27
C MET A 71 -2.59 5.72 8.55
N LEU A 72 -3.08 6.65 7.75
CA LEU A 72 -2.23 7.56 7.00
C LEU A 72 -1.42 8.49 7.90
N SER A 73 -2.01 8.94 9.01
CA SER A 73 -1.29 9.77 9.98
C SER A 73 -0.10 9.01 10.56
N GLU A 74 -0.28 7.76 10.92
CA GLU A 74 0.82 6.91 11.39
C GLU A 74 1.86 6.67 10.30
N ALA A 75 1.39 6.43 9.07
CA ALA A 75 2.29 6.20 7.94
C ALA A 75 3.16 7.43 7.67
N MET A 76 2.56 8.61 7.64
CA MET A 76 3.28 9.86 7.41
C MET A 76 4.27 10.17 8.53
N GLN A 77 3.86 9.96 9.77
CA GLN A 77 4.73 10.19 10.91
C GLN A 77 5.93 9.25 10.89
N SER A 78 5.70 7.97 10.68
CA SER A 78 6.77 6.98 10.64
C SER A 78 7.74 7.22 9.50
N ALA A 79 7.25 7.59 8.33
CA ALA A 79 8.10 7.93 7.19
C ALA A 79 8.95 9.16 7.49
N SER A 80 8.36 10.18 8.10
CA SER A 80 9.08 11.39 8.49
C SER A 80 10.19 11.07 9.51
N GLU A 81 9.89 10.26 10.49
CA GLU A 81 10.87 9.86 11.51
C GLU A 81 12.05 9.09 10.90
N GLU A 82 11.81 8.33 9.85
CA GLU A 82 12.84 7.57 9.15
C GLU A 82 13.52 8.38 8.03
N GLY A 83 13.12 9.63 7.84
CA GLY A 83 13.71 10.48 6.80
C GLY A 83 13.33 10.07 5.39
N LEU A 84 12.20 9.42 5.21
CA LEU A 84 11.74 8.95 3.92
C LEU A 84 10.72 9.92 3.33
N ASP A 85 10.92 10.28 2.07
CA ASP A 85 9.98 11.15 1.34
C ASP A 85 9.01 10.27 0.55
N ILE A 86 7.85 10.02 1.13
CA ILE A 86 6.83 9.17 0.53
C ILE A 86 5.52 9.94 0.47
N LEU A 87 4.89 9.92 -0.72
CA LEU A 87 3.57 10.50 -0.90
C LEU A 87 2.51 9.53 -0.39
N PHE A 88 1.63 10.00 0.49
CA PHE A 88 0.47 9.25 0.96
C PHE A 88 -0.79 10.03 0.61
N LEU A 89 -1.77 9.34 0.02
CA LEU A 89 -3.02 9.95 -0.40
C LEU A 89 -4.21 9.25 0.26
N ARG A 90 -5.21 10.03 0.64
CA ARG A 90 -6.45 9.49 1.19
C ARG A 90 -7.47 9.33 0.08
N GLN A 91 -7.68 8.10 -0.36
CA GLN A 91 -8.67 7.77 -1.39
C GLN A 91 -9.25 6.39 -1.10
N LYS A 92 -10.47 6.16 -1.58
CA LYS A 92 -11.09 4.84 -1.53
C LYS A 92 -10.52 3.98 -2.66
N MET A 93 -10.27 2.70 -2.39
CA MET A 93 -9.74 1.78 -3.40
C MET A 93 -10.58 1.74 -4.67
N GLN A 94 -11.90 1.71 -4.52
CA GLN A 94 -12.82 1.57 -5.64
C GLN A 94 -12.99 2.86 -6.45
N SER A 95 -12.40 3.95 -6.03
CA SER A 95 -12.53 5.24 -6.72
C SER A 95 -11.21 6.01 -6.77
N ILE A 96 -10.08 5.31 -6.88
CA ILE A 96 -8.79 5.98 -6.96
C ILE A 96 -8.71 6.85 -8.21
N ASP A 97 -8.02 7.97 -8.07
CA ASP A 97 -7.82 8.92 -9.15
C ASP A 97 -6.38 9.45 -9.07
N LEU A 98 -5.63 9.21 -10.13
CA LEU A 98 -4.20 9.53 -10.17
C LEU A 98 -3.91 10.46 -11.35
N TYR A 99 -2.90 11.32 -11.18
CA TYR A 99 -2.50 12.26 -12.25
C TYR A 99 -1.65 11.62 -13.34
N GLY A 100 -1.07 10.47 -13.08
CA GLY A 100 -0.21 9.80 -14.04
C GLY A 100 -0.44 8.30 -14.02
N THR A 101 0.41 7.58 -14.71
CA THR A 101 0.34 6.12 -14.76
C THR A 101 1.28 5.48 -13.73
N ILE A 102 0.98 4.24 -13.37
CA ILE A 102 1.82 3.43 -12.51
C ILE A 102 2.27 2.17 -13.25
N ASN A 103 3.38 1.61 -12.83
CA ASN A 103 3.92 0.40 -13.43
C ASN A 103 3.60 -0.85 -12.62
N THR A 104 3.41 -0.67 -11.31
CA THR A 104 3.15 -1.78 -10.39
C THR A 104 2.14 -1.34 -9.34
N CYS A 105 1.23 -2.23 -9.01
CA CYS A 105 0.31 -2.03 -7.90
C CYS A 105 0.44 -3.23 -6.95
N VAL A 106 0.74 -2.96 -5.70
CA VAL A 106 0.73 -3.99 -4.66
C VAL A 106 -0.43 -3.72 -3.72
N CYS A 107 -1.08 -4.78 -3.30
CA CYS A 107 -2.20 -4.68 -2.37
C CYS A 107 -2.16 -5.90 -1.46
N THR A 108 -2.17 -5.66 -0.15
CA THR A 108 -2.24 -6.77 0.77
C THR A 108 -3.63 -7.39 0.73
N LEU A 109 -3.70 -8.70 0.75
CA LEU A 109 -4.96 -9.43 0.61
C LEU A 109 -5.99 -9.03 1.66
N ASP A 110 -5.53 -8.78 2.88
CA ASP A 110 -6.43 -8.42 3.97
C ASP A 110 -7.15 -7.10 3.70
N SER A 111 -6.50 -6.19 2.99
CA SER A 111 -7.09 -4.90 2.66
C SER A 111 -8.26 -5.03 1.69
N ILE A 112 -8.13 -5.88 0.68
CA ILE A 112 -9.21 -6.10 -0.29
C ILE A 112 -10.38 -6.82 0.36
N ASN A 113 -10.11 -7.67 1.36
CA ASN A 113 -11.16 -8.37 2.10
C ASN A 113 -12.03 -7.44 2.95
N HIS A 114 -11.63 -6.20 3.15
CA HIS A 114 -12.46 -5.21 3.83
C HIS A 114 -13.57 -4.66 2.93
N LEU A 115 -13.51 -4.90 1.63
CA LEU A 115 -14.59 -4.55 0.73
C LEU A 115 -15.73 -5.57 0.90
N THR A 116 -16.93 -5.07 1.15
CA THR A 116 -18.08 -5.93 1.49
C THR A 116 -18.93 -6.30 0.28
N LYS A 117 -18.69 -5.65 -0.86
CA LYS A 117 -19.49 -5.86 -2.06
C LYS A 117 -18.61 -6.26 -3.24
N ILE A 118 -19.07 -7.23 -4.00
CA ILE A 118 -18.36 -7.68 -5.21
C ILE A 118 -18.20 -6.52 -6.20
N GLU A 119 -19.19 -5.63 -6.29
CA GLU A 119 -19.11 -4.46 -7.16
C GLU A 119 -17.95 -3.55 -6.77
N ASP A 120 -17.68 -3.39 -5.47
CA ASP A 120 -16.57 -2.56 -5.02
C ASP A 120 -15.23 -3.20 -5.34
N VAL A 121 -15.11 -4.51 -5.26
CA VAL A 121 -13.90 -5.24 -5.66
C VAL A 121 -13.66 -5.05 -7.16
N ALA A 122 -14.71 -5.23 -7.97
CA ALA A 122 -14.63 -5.06 -9.43
C ALA A 122 -14.22 -3.63 -9.78
N LYS A 123 -14.82 -2.63 -9.13
CA LYS A 123 -14.46 -1.23 -9.35
C LYS A 123 -13.00 -0.96 -9.00
N THR A 124 -12.50 -1.57 -7.92
CA THR A 124 -11.10 -1.42 -7.52
C THR A 124 -10.17 -1.90 -8.63
N PHE A 125 -10.41 -3.09 -9.16
CA PHE A 125 -9.60 -3.61 -10.26
C PHE A 125 -9.70 -2.75 -11.51
N ASP A 126 -10.91 -2.28 -11.85
CA ASP A 126 -11.10 -1.41 -13.00
C ASP A 126 -10.33 -0.09 -12.85
N ARG A 127 -10.41 0.52 -11.67
CA ARG A 127 -9.71 1.79 -11.41
C ARG A 127 -8.20 1.63 -11.48
N VAL A 128 -7.67 0.57 -10.87
CA VAL A 128 -6.23 0.28 -10.95
C VAL A 128 -5.82 0.10 -12.40
N GLY A 129 -6.59 -0.66 -13.17
CA GLY A 129 -6.31 -0.92 -14.58
C GLY A 129 -6.23 0.34 -15.43
N LEU A 130 -7.06 1.36 -15.10
CA LEU A 130 -7.04 2.64 -15.83
C LEU A 130 -5.69 3.35 -15.73
N PHE A 131 -4.97 3.18 -14.64
CA PHE A 131 -3.72 3.89 -14.38
C PHE A 131 -2.48 3.01 -14.61
N MET A 132 -2.64 1.73 -14.91
CA MET A 132 -1.52 0.84 -15.21
C MET A 132 -0.97 1.14 -16.60
N ASP A 133 0.34 1.23 -16.67
CA ASP A 133 1.04 1.45 -17.94
C ASP A 133 1.30 0.12 -18.64
#